data_c23bbd6f00c99e7793bba71ddc7506f3
#
_entry.id   c23bbd6f00c99e7793bba71ddc7506f3
#
_cell.length_a   1.000
_cell.length_b   1.000
_cell.length_c   1.000
_cell.angle_alpha   90.00
_cell.angle_beta   90.00
_cell.angle_gamma   90.00
#
_symmetry.space_group_name_H-M   'P 1'
#
loop_
_entity.id
_entity.type
_entity.pdbx_description
1 polymer ?
#
loop_
_entity_poly.entity_id
_entity_poly.type
_entity_poly.pdbx_seq_one_letter_code
_entity_poly.pdbx_strand_id
1 'polypeptide(L)'
;MANLIAPFANAKPEEIALVDDFGETTWTDFNERVNQLVHALRDKGLKTGDAFAVVSGNRREYFEAFAAAAHGGWLLVPVNWHLVAKEVAYILADSGSKALLVDSRFVELAKATMLQPERPNLDVVVIMGTEADTFADETEQAVSYEAFLSEQATAEPEDQLLGGPMFYTSGTTGHPKGVKSGLSQTGAPVDVLKMIGEGISGMLGIASGGKSLLVGPVYHSAQWAFSFLPLLAGTSVVMRHKFDGEEVLRLIDQYQITNTHLVPTQFTRMLRLGDGIRKAFDGSSLGVVWHGAAPCPPQIKRRMIEWWGPVINEYYGSTEGSIVTTVSSEDWLSRPGTLGKPVAIMEILVIKEDGSHAEAGESGTLYVKNLMGSDFEYHNAPEKTSDAHLEPGVFTFGDVGYLDQDGYLFMSDRKIDMIISGGVNIYPAEIEGTLIDHPAIIDAAVFGVPNEEFGEEVKAAVELAEGIQASEQLTEDLIDHCREHLAGFKVPRSVDYEEQLPRHPTGKLLKRLLRDKYWEDSGRTI
;
A
#
# COMPACT_ATOMS: atom_id res chain seq x y z
N MET A 1 12.81 -29.91 7.98
CA MET A 1 13.07 -28.46 8.10
C MET A 1 12.06 -27.75 7.22
N ALA A 2 11.34 -26.82 7.77
CA ALA A 2 10.35 -26.08 7.02
C ALA A 2 11.08 -25.07 6.13
N ASN A 3 10.86 -25.14 4.85
CA ASN A 3 11.31 -24.17 3.89
C ASN A 3 10.09 -23.60 3.19
N LEU A 4 10.06 -22.28 2.95
CA LEU A 4 8.90 -21.61 2.37
C LEU A 4 8.70 -21.96 0.89
N ILE A 5 9.78 -22.12 0.13
CA ILE A 5 9.77 -22.25 -1.34
C ILE A 5 10.05 -23.69 -1.80
N ALA A 6 10.95 -24.43 -1.13
CA ALA A 6 11.35 -25.77 -1.54
C ALA A 6 10.20 -26.77 -1.74
N PRO A 7 9.10 -26.75 -0.97
CA PRO A 7 7.97 -27.63 -1.22
C PRO A 7 7.38 -27.45 -2.63
N PHE A 8 7.33 -26.22 -3.15
CA PHE A 8 6.84 -25.93 -4.49
C PHE A 8 7.88 -26.26 -5.56
N ALA A 9 9.15 -25.95 -5.31
CA ALA A 9 10.26 -26.35 -6.20
C ALA A 9 10.31 -27.88 -6.39
N ASN A 10 10.04 -28.65 -5.35
CA ASN A 10 9.98 -30.11 -5.42
C ASN A 10 8.70 -30.64 -6.12
N ALA A 11 7.55 -29.98 -5.88
CA ALA A 11 6.26 -30.45 -6.39
C ALA A 11 6.03 -30.05 -7.87
N LYS A 12 6.53 -28.89 -8.28
CA LYS A 12 6.29 -28.31 -9.60
C LYS A 12 7.53 -27.55 -10.11
N PRO A 13 8.68 -28.25 -10.29
CA PRO A 13 9.99 -27.63 -10.53
C PRO A 13 10.03 -26.71 -11.75
N GLU A 14 9.39 -27.11 -12.85
CA GLU A 14 9.43 -26.39 -14.13
C GLU A 14 8.29 -25.35 -14.28
N GLU A 15 7.33 -25.31 -13.34
CA GLU A 15 6.28 -24.31 -13.41
C GLU A 15 6.83 -22.93 -13.07
N ILE A 16 6.29 -21.91 -13.74
CA ILE A 16 6.68 -20.51 -13.52
C ILE A 16 6.14 -20.02 -12.18
N ALA A 17 7.04 -19.56 -11.32
CA ALA A 17 6.72 -18.90 -10.05
C ALA A 17 6.53 -17.39 -10.22
N LEU A 18 7.43 -16.74 -10.97
CA LEU A 18 7.50 -15.29 -11.12
C LEU A 18 7.65 -14.89 -12.57
N VAL A 19 6.94 -13.84 -12.99
CA VAL A 19 7.05 -13.20 -14.31
C VAL A 19 7.17 -11.68 -14.11
N ASP A 20 8.15 -11.06 -14.74
CA ASP A 20 8.31 -9.59 -14.75
C ASP A 20 8.59 -9.05 -16.17
N ASP A 21 8.99 -7.78 -16.26
CA ASP A 21 9.35 -7.13 -17.53
C ASP A 21 10.64 -7.69 -18.16
N PHE A 22 11.42 -8.47 -17.40
CA PHE A 22 12.75 -8.97 -17.81
C PHE A 22 12.76 -10.48 -18.10
N GLY A 23 11.72 -11.22 -17.74
CA GLY A 23 11.60 -12.65 -18.02
C GLY A 23 10.77 -13.43 -17.00
N GLU A 24 11.06 -14.72 -16.92
CA GLU A 24 10.35 -15.67 -16.09
C GLU A 24 11.33 -16.43 -15.18
N THR A 25 10.86 -16.88 -14.02
CA THR A 25 11.63 -17.69 -13.07
C THR A 25 10.78 -18.89 -12.68
N THR A 26 11.33 -20.10 -12.81
CA THR A 26 10.68 -21.34 -12.35
C THR A 26 10.69 -21.43 -10.82
N TRP A 27 9.90 -22.34 -10.24
CA TRP A 27 9.96 -22.58 -8.80
C TRP A 27 11.32 -23.11 -8.35
N THR A 28 11.99 -23.92 -9.18
CA THR A 28 13.36 -24.41 -8.90
C THR A 28 14.36 -23.26 -8.89
N ASP A 29 14.39 -22.46 -9.96
CA ASP A 29 15.32 -21.32 -10.04
C ASP A 29 15.07 -20.33 -8.91
N PHE A 30 13.79 -20.05 -8.58
CA PHE A 30 13.43 -19.16 -7.49
C PHE A 30 13.99 -19.65 -6.15
N ASN A 31 13.81 -20.95 -5.85
CA ASN A 31 14.34 -21.55 -4.62
C ASN A 31 15.88 -21.49 -4.56
N GLU A 32 16.55 -21.87 -5.64
CA GLU A 32 18.01 -21.86 -5.70
C GLU A 32 18.60 -20.46 -5.53
N ARG A 33 18.03 -19.45 -6.21
CA ARG A 33 18.48 -18.06 -6.12
C ARG A 33 18.21 -17.45 -4.74
N VAL A 34 17.10 -17.80 -4.10
CA VAL A 34 16.83 -17.43 -2.70
C VAL A 34 17.89 -18.01 -1.77
N ASN A 35 18.22 -19.30 -1.91
CA ASN A 35 19.25 -19.95 -1.11
C ASN A 35 20.62 -19.28 -1.31
N GLN A 36 21.01 -19.02 -2.55
CA GLN A 36 22.24 -18.30 -2.89
C GLN A 36 22.28 -16.90 -2.25
N LEU A 37 21.17 -16.14 -2.31
CA LEU A 37 21.10 -14.82 -1.70
C LEU A 37 21.24 -14.88 -0.16
N VAL A 38 20.66 -15.90 0.48
CA VAL A 38 20.84 -16.12 1.93
C VAL A 38 22.30 -16.38 2.26
N HIS A 39 22.97 -17.26 1.51
CA HIS A 39 24.39 -17.55 1.72
C HIS A 39 25.26 -16.29 1.50
N ALA A 40 25.02 -15.55 0.40
CA ALA A 40 25.75 -14.33 0.07
C ALA A 40 25.65 -13.25 1.16
N LEU A 41 24.45 -13.00 1.69
CA LEU A 41 24.24 -12.02 2.74
C LEU A 41 24.84 -12.47 4.08
N ARG A 42 24.82 -13.78 4.40
CA ARG A 42 25.52 -14.35 5.57
C ARG A 42 27.04 -14.18 5.47
N ASP A 43 27.61 -14.39 4.29
CA ASP A 43 29.05 -14.18 4.03
C ASP A 43 29.47 -12.71 4.21
N LYS A 44 28.54 -11.76 3.99
CA LYS A 44 28.72 -10.34 4.32
C LYS A 44 28.51 -10.03 5.81
N GLY A 45 28.20 -11.03 6.62
CA GLY A 45 28.13 -10.90 8.07
C GLY A 45 26.75 -10.54 8.63
N LEU A 46 25.68 -10.57 7.84
CA LEU A 46 24.32 -10.33 8.32
C LEU A 46 23.90 -11.44 9.32
N LYS A 47 23.37 -11.04 10.45
CA LYS A 47 22.92 -11.91 11.55
C LYS A 47 21.41 -11.75 11.72
N THR A 48 20.79 -12.75 12.35
CA THR A 48 19.38 -12.69 12.73
C THR A 48 19.06 -11.38 13.45
N GLY A 49 18.00 -10.70 13.00
CA GLY A 49 17.57 -9.40 13.49
C GLY A 49 18.19 -8.20 12.78
N ASP A 50 19.23 -8.40 11.96
CA ASP A 50 19.78 -7.32 11.12
C ASP A 50 18.80 -6.91 10.02
N ALA A 51 18.97 -5.70 9.48
CA ALA A 51 18.17 -5.19 8.39
C ALA A 51 19.00 -5.02 7.11
N PHE A 52 18.34 -5.18 5.97
CA PHE A 52 18.83 -4.73 4.68
C PHE A 52 17.72 -4.06 3.88
N ALA A 53 18.08 -3.10 3.04
CA ALA A 53 17.13 -2.31 2.29
C ALA A 53 17.08 -2.69 0.80
N VAL A 54 15.94 -2.45 0.18
CA VAL A 54 15.74 -2.64 -1.25
C VAL A 54 15.13 -1.39 -1.87
N VAL A 55 15.84 -0.79 -2.83
CA VAL A 55 15.35 0.32 -3.69
C VAL A 55 15.09 -0.25 -5.08
N SER A 56 13.87 -0.64 -5.36
CA SER A 56 13.53 -1.33 -6.61
C SER A 56 12.10 -1.08 -7.05
N GLY A 57 11.87 -1.18 -8.36
CA GLY A 57 10.54 -1.41 -8.90
C GLY A 57 10.11 -2.87 -8.75
N ASN A 58 8.91 -3.19 -9.24
CA ASN A 58 8.46 -4.58 -9.24
C ASN A 58 9.36 -5.39 -10.18
N ARG A 59 10.04 -6.41 -9.62
CA ARG A 59 10.89 -7.36 -10.34
C ARG A 59 11.10 -8.63 -9.52
N ARG A 60 11.51 -9.71 -10.18
CA ARG A 60 11.66 -11.04 -9.58
C ARG A 60 12.64 -11.05 -8.42
N GLU A 61 13.77 -10.36 -8.53
CA GLU A 61 14.79 -10.26 -7.47
C GLU A 61 14.29 -9.58 -6.19
N TYR A 62 13.24 -8.78 -6.28
CA TYR A 62 12.60 -8.25 -5.08
C TYR A 62 11.91 -9.35 -4.29
N PHE A 63 11.27 -10.32 -4.97
CA PHE A 63 10.65 -11.49 -4.34
C PHE A 63 11.71 -12.46 -3.80
N GLU A 64 12.85 -12.60 -4.50
CA GLU A 64 14.01 -13.32 -3.99
C GLU A 64 14.51 -12.69 -2.67
N ALA A 65 14.59 -11.35 -2.62
CA ALA A 65 15.00 -10.62 -1.42
C ALA A 65 14.00 -10.81 -0.26
N PHE A 66 12.69 -10.75 -0.50
CA PHE A 66 11.68 -11.02 0.54
C PHE A 66 11.78 -12.44 1.08
N ALA A 67 11.92 -13.43 0.21
CA ALA A 67 12.09 -14.82 0.62
C ALA A 67 13.41 -15.03 1.36
N ALA A 68 14.52 -14.43 0.90
CA ALA A 68 15.80 -14.50 1.59
C ALA A 68 15.75 -13.87 2.98
N ALA A 69 15.09 -12.73 3.16
CA ALA A 69 14.87 -12.13 4.49
C ALA A 69 14.10 -13.09 5.40
N ALA A 70 13.04 -13.72 4.87
CA ALA A 70 12.23 -14.67 5.60
C ALA A 70 12.98 -15.95 5.99
N HIS A 71 14.00 -16.37 5.24
CA HIS A 71 14.84 -17.54 5.55
C HIS A 71 16.06 -17.20 6.42
N GLY A 72 16.57 -15.97 6.30
CA GLY A 72 17.79 -15.53 6.99
C GLY A 72 17.56 -14.94 8.38
N GLY A 73 16.30 -14.71 8.75
CA GLY A 73 15.95 -14.06 10.01
C GLY A 73 16.16 -12.55 10.01
N TRP A 74 16.06 -11.89 8.84
CA TRP A 74 16.37 -10.47 8.67
C TRP A 74 15.13 -9.61 8.49
N LEU A 75 15.29 -8.31 8.76
CA LEU A 75 14.31 -7.30 8.38
C LEU A 75 14.64 -6.81 6.96
N LEU A 76 13.73 -7.00 6.03
CA LEU A 76 13.80 -6.34 4.74
C LEU A 76 13.10 -4.98 4.85
N VAL A 77 13.78 -3.92 4.45
CA VAL A 77 13.29 -2.54 4.43
C VAL A 77 12.94 -2.16 2.98
N PRO A 78 11.66 -2.23 2.59
CA PRO A 78 11.21 -1.81 1.28
C PRO A 78 11.25 -0.28 1.18
N VAL A 79 12.06 0.27 0.28
CA VAL A 79 12.22 1.71 0.11
C VAL A 79 11.46 2.20 -1.11
N ASN A 80 10.67 3.23 -0.92
CA ASN A 80 9.99 3.93 -2.02
C ASN A 80 11.02 4.66 -2.90
N TRP A 81 11.15 4.24 -4.14
CA TRP A 81 12.11 4.79 -5.10
C TRP A 81 11.74 6.19 -5.64
N HIS A 82 10.59 6.75 -5.28
CA HIS A 82 10.21 8.14 -5.57
C HIS A 82 10.77 9.13 -4.53
N LEU A 83 11.33 8.64 -3.42
CA LEU A 83 11.94 9.48 -2.40
C LEU A 83 13.22 10.13 -2.93
N VAL A 84 13.57 11.27 -2.33
CA VAL A 84 14.86 11.91 -2.61
C VAL A 84 15.99 11.29 -1.78
N ALA A 85 17.23 11.48 -2.21
CA ALA A 85 18.40 10.85 -1.60
C ALA A 85 18.52 11.03 -0.08
N LYS A 86 18.16 12.21 0.45
CA LYS A 86 18.17 12.49 1.89
C LYS A 86 17.16 11.65 2.67
N GLU A 87 15.97 11.43 2.12
CA GLU A 87 14.94 10.60 2.74
C GLU A 87 15.34 9.13 2.73
N VAL A 88 15.94 8.66 1.62
CA VAL A 88 16.46 7.30 1.54
C VAL A 88 17.59 7.11 2.55
N ALA A 89 18.55 8.03 2.65
CA ALA A 89 19.64 7.97 3.63
C ALA A 89 19.10 7.90 5.06
N TYR A 90 18.08 8.70 5.38
CA TYR A 90 17.42 8.64 6.67
C TYR A 90 16.85 7.23 6.95
N ILE A 91 16.10 6.65 6.00
CA ILE A 91 15.51 5.31 6.18
C ILE A 91 16.59 4.25 6.40
N LEU A 92 17.68 4.30 5.62
CA LEU A 92 18.80 3.37 5.77
C LEU A 92 19.45 3.49 7.17
N ALA A 93 19.63 4.72 7.66
CA ALA A 93 20.22 4.98 8.97
C ALA A 93 19.28 4.56 10.12
N ASP A 94 18.00 4.97 10.05
CA ASP A 94 17.01 4.67 11.08
C ASP A 94 16.74 3.16 11.21
N SER A 95 16.67 2.45 10.08
CA SER A 95 16.49 1.00 10.05
C SER A 95 17.75 0.21 10.47
N GLY A 96 18.91 0.85 10.50
CA GLY A 96 20.20 0.19 10.70
C GLY A 96 20.55 -0.79 9.59
N SER A 97 20.12 -0.52 8.35
CA SER A 97 20.38 -1.40 7.20
C SER A 97 21.87 -1.60 6.97
N LYS A 98 22.30 -2.86 6.83
CA LYS A 98 23.70 -3.25 6.59
C LYS A 98 24.01 -3.50 5.13
N ALA A 99 23.00 -3.86 4.32
CA ALA A 99 23.14 -4.05 2.88
C ALA A 99 22.06 -3.26 2.15
N LEU A 100 22.34 -2.91 0.90
CA LEU A 100 21.41 -2.21 0.01
C LEU A 100 21.36 -2.94 -1.34
N LEU A 101 20.18 -3.42 -1.72
CA LEU A 101 19.91 -3.96 -3.04
C LEU A 101 19.25 -2.86 -3.88
N VAL A 102 19.79 -2.58 -5.06
CA VAL A 102 19.33 -1.48 -5.92
C VAL A 102 19.01 -1.99 -7.32
N ASP A 103 17.83 -1.69 -7.80
CA ASP A 103 17.49 -1.85 -9.21
C ASP A 103 18.31 -0.87 -10.06
N SER A 104 18.89 -1.34 -11.15
CA SER A 104 19.73 -0.53 -12.06
C SER A 104 19.05 0.75 -12.54
N ARG A 105 17.71 0.78 -12.59
CA ARG A 105 16.92 1.99 -12.91
C ARG A 105 17.08 3.12 -11.86
N PHE A 106 17.50 2.81 -10.64
CA PHE A 106 17.60 3.76 -9.52
C PHE A 106 19.02 3.93 -9.00
N VAL A 107 20.01 3.56 -9.79
CA VAL A 107 21.44 3.69 -9.45
C VAL A 107 21.81 5.14 -9.10
N GLU A 108 21.31 6.13 -9.85
CA GLU A 108 21.59 7.54 -9.56
C GLU A 108 21.01 8.01 -8.22
N LEU A 109 19.83 7.52 -7.84
CA LEU A 109 19.28 7.76 -6.50
C LEU A 109 20.16 7.15 -5.42
N ALA A 110 20.63 5.90 -5.62
CA ALA A 110 21.52 5.23 -4.67
C ALA A 110 22.86 5.95 -4.54
N LYS A 111 23.49 6.38 -5.65
CA LYS A 111 24.72 7.19 -5.64
C LYS A 111 24.52 8.47 -4.83
N ALA A 112 23.47 9.23 -5.13
CA ALA A 112 23.16 10.45 -4.40
C ALA A 112 22.88 10.19 -2.91
N THR A 113 22.29 9.05 -2.57
CA THR A 113 22.08 8.59 -1.18
C THR A 113 23.40 8.32 -0.48
N MET A 114 24.35 7.67 -1.16
CA MET A 114 25.67 7.36 -0.61
C MET A 114 26.54 8.60 -0.35
N LEU A 115 26.19 9.75 -0.90
CA LEU A 115 26.84 11.04 -0.63
C LEU A 115 26.23 11.79 0.58
N GLN A 116 25.09 11.34 1.12
CA GLN A 116 24.46 11.99 2.27
C GLN A 116 25.24 11.75 3.57
N PRO A 117 25.39 12.76 4.44
CA PRO A 117 26.17 12.63 5.67
C PRO A 117 25.53 11.69 6.70
N GLU A 118 24.20 11.57 6.70
CA GLU A 118 23.46 10.72 7.64
C GLU A 118 23.40 9.24 7.25
N ARG A 119 23.93 8.86 6.07
CA ARG A 119 23.88 7.47 5.61
C ARG A 119 24.66 6.52 6.54
N PRO A 120 24.20 5.28 6.74
CA PRO A 120 24.99 4.28 7.45
C PRO A 120 26.17 3.77 6.60
N ASN A 121 27.13 3.13 7.25
CA ASN A 121 28.10 2.30 6.54
C ASN A 121 27.41 0.99 6.14
N LEU A 122 27.37 0.70 4.84
CA LEU A 122 26.84 -0.54 4.32
C LEU A 122 27.97 -1.56 4.12
N ASP A 123 27.71 -2.82 4.44
CA ASP A 123 28.67 -3.92 4.22
C ASP A 123 28.75 -4.28 2.72
N VAL A 124 27.67 -4.05 1.96
CA VAL A 124 27.60 -4.28 0.52
C VAL A 124 26.47 -3.48 -0.14
N VAL A 125 26.69 -3.05 -1.39
CA VAL A 125 25.66 -2.54 -2.30
C VAL A 125 25.55 -3.50 -3.48
N VAL A 126 24.37 -4.05 -3.73
CA VAL A 126 24.12 -5.05 -4.78
C VAL A 126 23.24 -4.45 -5.85
N ILE A 127 23.67 -4.46 -7.11
CA ILE A 127 22.95 -3.89 -8.24
C ILE A 127 22.20 -4.99 -8.99
N MET A 128 20.88 -4.91 -9.01
CA MET A 128 19.98 -5.80 -9.74
C MET A 128 19.78 -5.29 -11.17
N GLY A 129 20.05 -6.14 -12.17
CA GLY A 129 20.01 -5.81 -13.59
C GLY A 129 21.39 -5.83 -14.23
N THR A 130 21.50 -5.46 -15.50
CA THR A 130 22.62 -5.85 -16.37
C THR A 130 23.93 -5.09 -16.19
N GLU A 131 24.00 -4.00 -15.40
CA GLU A 131 25.18 -3.11 -15.42
C GLU A 131 25.66 -2.71 -14.01
N ALA A 132 26.47 -3.60 -13.38
CA ALA A 132 27.21 -3.23 -12.17
C ALA A 132 28.35 -2.25 -12.45
N ASP A 133 28.87 -2.22 -13.68
CA ASP A 133 30.03 -1.42 -14.05
C ASP A 133 29.80 0.10 -13.87
N THR A 134 28.56 0.56 -13.89
CA THR A 134 28.21 1.97 -13.67
C THR A 134 28.34 2.43 -12.22
N PHE A 135 28.43 1.51 -11.25
CA PHE A 135 28.57 1.83 -9.82
C PHE A 135 30.00 1.58 -9.29
N ALA A 136 30.75 0.68 -9.97
CA ALA A 136 32.04 0.19 -9.53
C ALA A 136 33.14 1.27 -9.39
N ASP A 137 33.02 2.38 -10.13
CA ASP A 137 34.00 3.47 -10.11
C ASP A 137 33.92 4.39 -8.87
N GLU A 138 32.86 4.31 -8.07
CA GLU A 138 32.61 5.26 -6.99
C GLU A 138 32.60 4.64 -5.57
N THR A 139 32.36 3.33 -5.46
CA THR A 139 32.46 2.61 -4.17
C THR A 139 33.04 1.21 -4.38
N GLU A 140 34.10 0.87 -3.66
CA GLU A 140 34.74 -0.46 -3.66
C GLU A 140 33.83 -1.62 -3.20
N GLN A 141 32.58 -1.32 -2.81
CA GLN A 141 31.62 -2.24 -2.19
C GLN A 141 30.46 -2.66 -3.11
N ALA A 142 30.36 -2.10 -4.32
CA ALA A 142 29.27 -2.43 -5.23
C ALA A 142 29.57 -3.70 -6.03
N VAL A 143 28.55 -4.59 -6.14
CA VAL A 143 28.64 -5.85 -6.89
C VAL A 143 27.35 -6.07 -7.67
N SER A 144 27.43 -6.70 -8.87
CA SER A 144 26.23 -7.10 -9.58
C SER A 144 25.49 -8.23 -8.86
N TYR A 145 24.18 -8.27 -8.96
CA TYR A 145 23.35 -9.28 -8.31
C TYR A 145 23.75 -10.69 -8.77
N GLU A 146 23.97 -10.88 -10.06
CA GLU A 146 24.36 -12.18 -10.60
C GLU A 146 25.76 -12.60 -10.12
N ALA A 147 26.73 -11.69 -10.06
CA ALA A 147 28.04 -11.99 -9.50
C ALA A 147 27.96 -12.28 -7.99
N PHE A 148 27.07 -11.59 -7.26
CA PHE A 148 26.87 -11.78 -5.84
C PHE A 148 26.32 -13.17 -5.52
N LEU A 149 25.52 -13.76 -6.41
CA LEU A 149 24.95 -15.10 -6.28
C LEU A 149 25.86 -16.22 -6.82
N SER A 150 26.62 -15.97 -7.90
CA SER A 150 27.22 -17.00 -8.74
C SER A 150 28.16 -17.99 -8.04
N GLU A 151 28.81 -17.56 -6.96
CA GLU A 151 29.75 -18.41 -6.18
C GLU A 151 29.07 -19.08 -4.99
N GLN A 152 27.79 -18.83 -4.76
CA GLN A 152 27.05 -19.29 -3.60
C GLN A 152 26.37 -20.65 -3.84
N ALA A 153 26.25 -21.43 -2.77
CA ALA A 153 25.58 -22.72 -2.83
C ALA A 153 24.07 -22.56 -3.09
N THR A 154 23.51 -23.41 -3.95
CA THR A 154 22.06 -23.51 -4.18
C THR A 154 21.35 -24.38 -3.13
N ALA A 155 22.11 -25.07 -2.28
CA ALA A 155 21.58 -25.90 -1.21
C ALA A 155 20.84 -25.07 -0.16
N GLU A 156 19.83 -25.70 0.45
CA GLU A 156 19.06 -25.10 1.54
C GLU A 156 19.97 -24.61 2.67
N PRO A 157 19.82 -23.34 3.11
CA PRO A 157 20.56 -22.83 4.24
C PRO A 157 20.26 -23.61 5.52
N GLU A 158 21.27 -23.89 6.31
CA GLU A 158 21.08 -24.37 7.67
C GLU A 158 20.54 -23.22 8.57
N ASP A 159 19.91 -23.56 9.69
CA ASP A 159 19.43 -22.59 10.69
C ASP A 159 18.53 -21.49 10.11
N GLN A 160 17.52 -21.88 9.34
CA GLN A 160 16.51 -20.96 8.83
C GLN A 160 15.66 -20.42 9.96
N LEU A 161 15.62 -19.11 10.08
CA LEU A 161 14.83 -18.39 11.08
C LEU A 161 13.95 -17.34 10.39
N LEU A 162 12.76 -17.15 10.93
CA LEU A 162 11.81 -16.15 10.44
C LEU A 162 12.42 -14.75 10.43
N GLY A 163 12.29 -14.08 9.31
CA GLY A 163 12.41 -12.64 9.14
C GLY A 163 11.21 -12.10 8.36
N GLY A 164 11.14 -10.79 8.17
CA GLY A 164 10.00 -10.20 7.49
C GLY A 164 10.21 -8.73 7.11
N PRO A 165 9.19 -8.08 6.54
CA PRO A 165 9.31 -6.69 6.12
C PRO A 165 9.20 -5.72 7.31
N MET A 166 9.95 -4.62 7.24
CA MET A 166 9.72 -3.42 8.04
C MET A 166 9.39 -2.27 7.09
N PHE A 167 8.10 -2.01 6.91
CA PHE A 167 7.62 -0.97 6.01
C PHE A 167 7.76 0.41 6.65
N TYR A 168 8.16 1.40 5.85
CA TYR A 168 8.17 2.79 6.25
C TYR A 168 6.94 3.50 5.74
N THR A 169 6.17 4.10 6.65
CA THR A 169 4.98 4.89 6.33
C THR A 169 5.30 6.38 6.32
N SER A 170 4.68 7.14 5.40
CA SER A 170 4.78 8.59 5.40
C SER A 170 4.09 9.14 6.65
N GLY A 171 4.87 9.50 7.65
CA GLY A 171 4.35 10.17 8.84
C GLY A 171 3.68 11.50 8.47
N THR A 172 2.53 11.80 9.07
CA THR A 172 1.82 13.09 8.89
C THR A 172 2.59 14.28 9.46
N THR A 173 3.61 14.03 10.28
CA THR A 173 4.32 15.03 11.09
C THR A 173 5.86 14.93 10.99
N GLY A 174 6.44 14.66 9.81
CA GLY A 174 7.91 14.64 9.66
C GLY A 174 8.45 13.43 8.91
N HIS A 175 9.56 12.86 9.38
CA HIS A 175 10.23 11.73 8.73
C HIS A 175 9.38 10.46 8.68
N PRO A 176 9.55 9.62 7.63
CA PRO A 176 8.93 8.30 7.55
C PRO A 176 9.23 7.45 8.79
N LYS A 177 8.29 6.59 9.19
CA LYS A 177 8.43 5.72 10.36
C LYS A 177 8.43 4.27 9.93
N GLY A 178 9.39 3.49 10.43
CA GLY A 178 9.38 2.04 10.31
C GLY A 178 8.27 1.44 11.19
N VAL A 179 7.46 0.58 10.61
CA VAL A 179 6.41 -0.15 11.34
C VAL A 179 6.88 -1.56 11.63
N LYS A 180 6.96 -1.91 12.90
CA LYS A 180 7.17 -3.29 13.36
C LYS A 180 5.84 -3.86 13.83
N SER A 181 5.41 -4.92 13.20
CA SER A 181 4.17 -5.64 13.49
C SER A 181 4.45 -7.13 13.68
N GLY A 182 3.42 -7.92 13.86
CA GLY A 182 3.56 -9.39 13.89
C GLY A 182 4.27 -9.99 12.66
N LEU A 183 4.24 -9.29 11.51
CA LEU A 183 4.94 -9.70 10.29
C LEU A 183 6.44 -9.33 10.27
N SER A 184 6.88 -8.44 11.16
CA SER A 184 8.28 -8.01 11.30
C SER A 184 9.05 -8.78 12.38
N GLN A 185 8.50 -9.88 12.89
CA GLN A 185 9.18 -10.72 13.88
C GLN A 185 10.37 -11.42 13.26
N THR A 186 11.46 -11.50 14.03
CA THR A 186 12.68 -12.21 13.64
C THR A 186 13.00 -13.32 14.62
N GLY A 187 13.65 -14.39 14.14
CA GLY A 187 14.13 -15.47 14.98
C GLY A 187 13.12 -16.57 15.36
N ALA A 188 11.85 -16.42 14.97
CA ALA A 188 10.86 -17.49 15.09
C ALA A 188 11.08 -18.60 14.03
N PRO A 189 10.43 -19.76 14.13
CA PRO A 189 10.42 -20.76 13.07
C PRO A 189 9.79 -20.20 11.78
N VAL A 190 10.38 -20.50 10.62
CA VAL A 190 9.88 -19.99 9.30
C VAL A 190 8.47 -20.47 8.95
N ASP A 191 8.03 -21.59 9.50
CA ASP A 191 6.66 -22.12 9.31
C ASP A 191 5.57 -21.13 9.70
N VAL A 192 5.85 -20.23 10.63
CA VAL A 192 4.90 -19.20 11.07
C VAL A 192 4.47 -18.34 9.88
N LEU A 193 5.41 -17.92 9.04
CA LEU A 193 5.08 -17.08 7.87
C LEU A 193 4.28 -17.86 6.81
N LYS A 194 4.59 -19.15 6.63
CA LYS A 194 3.80 -20.01 5.74
C LYS A 194 2.36 -20.13 6.22
N MET A 195 2.16 -20.39 7.52
CA MET A 195 0.81 -20.45 8.12
C MET A 195 0.05 -19.12 7.95
N ILE A 196 0.73 -17.99 8.12
CA ILE A 196 0.15 -16.65 7.89
C ILE A 196 -0.23 -16.51 6.41
N GLY A 197 0.65 -16.86 5.47
CA GLY A 197 0.38 -16.80 4.03
C GLY A 197 -0.82 -17.64 3.62
N GLU A 198 -0.90 -18.90 4.07
CA GLU A 198 -2.04 -19.80 3.84
C GLU A 198 -3.33 -19.27 4.47
N GLY A 199 -3.27 -18.81 5.73
CA GLY A 199 -4.41 -18.26 6.44
C GLY A 199 -4.98 -17.00 5.80
N ILE A 200 -4.12 -16.04 5.43
CA ILE A 200 -4.53 -14.81 4.74
C ILE A 200 -5.08 -15.13 3.34
N SER A 201 -4.42 -15.99 2.57
CA SER A 201 -4.90 -16.38 1.24
C SER A 201 -6.30 -17.03 1.33
N GLY A 202 -6.52 -17.92 2.32
CA GLY A 202 -7.82 -18.51 2.57
C GLY A 202 -8.89 -17.50 2.97
N MET A 203 -8.55 -16.57 3.87
CA MET A 203 -9.45 -15.47 4.31
C MET A 203 -9.84 -14.57 3.13
N LEU A 204 -8.90 -14.29 2.23
CA LEU A 204 -9.11 -13.44 1.06
C LEU A 204 -9.72 -14.17 -0.15
N GLY A 205 -10.02 -15.47 -0.04
CA GLY A 205 -10.54 -16.26 -1.15
C GLY A 205 -9.56 -16.42 -2.32
N ILE A 206 -8.26 -16.29 -2.07
CA ILE A 206 -7.22 -16.47 -3.08
C ILE A 206 -6.90 -17.96 -3.22
N ALA A 207 -7.16 -18.52 -4.39
CA ALA A 207 -6.97 -19.94 -4.64
C ALA A 207 -5.48 -20.33 -4.64
N SER A 208 -5.14 -21.40 -3.92
CA SER A 208 -3.81 -22.02 -4.01
C SER A 208 -3.55 -22.50 -5.45
N GLY A 209 -2.33 -22.28 -5.95
CA GLY A 209 -1.96 -22.62 -7.33
C GLY A 209 -2.53 -21.67 -8.39
N GLY A 210 -3.20 -20.59 -7.98
CA GLY A 210 -3.64 -19.53 -8.90
C GLY A 210 -2.50 -18.63 -9.36
N LYS A 211 -2.85 -17.49 -9.96
CA LYS A 211 -1.90 -16.47 -10.44
C LYS A 211 -2.33 -15.09 -9.98
N SER A 212 -1.46 -14.42 -9.24
CA SER A 212 -1.64 -13.03 -8.80
C SER A 212 -1.07 -12.05 -9.83
N LEU A 213 -1.78 -10.97 -10.12
CA LEU A 213 -1.23 -9.85 -10.88
C LEU A 213 -0.84 -8.72 -9.93
N LEU A 214 0.42 -8.28 -10.01
CA LEU A 214 0.99 -7.18 -9.23
C LEU A 214 1.33 -6.02 -10.17
N VAL A 215 0.60 -4.91 -10.05
CA VAL A 215 0.80 -3.68 -10.84
C VAL A 215 0.89 -2.41 -9.99
N GLY A 216 0.76 -2.55 -8.70
CA GLY A 216 1.10 -1.51 -7.73
C GLY A 216 2.50 -1.75 -7.16
N PRO A 217 3.14 -0.73 -6.55
CA PRO A 217 4.51 -0.85 -6.06
C PRO A 217 4.62 -1.81 -4.86
N VAL A 218 5.43 -2.85 -4.97
CA VAL A 218 5.59 -3.90 -3.95
C VAL A 218 6.23 -3.40 -2.64
N TYR A 219 6.84 -2.22 -2.65
CA TYR A 219 7.33 -1.58 -1.42
C TYR A 219 6.20 -1.09 -0.49
N HIS A 220 4.94 -1.17 -0.92
CA HIS A 220 3.79 -0.96 -0.05
C HIS A 220 3.28 -2.25 0.55
N SER A 221 2.95 -2.21 1.83
CA SER A 221 2.52 -3.38 2.61
C SER A 221 1.34 -4.13 2.00
N ALA A 222 0.36 -3.40 1.44
CA ALA A 222 -0.78 -4.02 0.77
C ALA A 222 -0.36 -4.80 -0.49
N GLN A 223 0.43 -4.19 -1.38
CA GLN A 223 0.89 -4.84 -2.61
C GLN A 223 1.73 -6.08 -2.30
N TRP A 224 2.58 -5.99 -1.28
CA TRP A 224 3.32 -7.13 -0.76
C TRP A 224 2.39 -8.21 -0.21
N ALA A 225 1.43 -7.86 0.64
CA ALA A 225 0.54 -8.82 1.28
C ALA A 225 -0.33 -9.58 0.26
N PHE A 226 -0.83 -8.90 -0.79
CA PHE A 226 -1.66 -9.49 -1.84
C PHE A 226 -0.88 -10.19 -2.97
N SER A 227 0.46 -10.19 -2.91
CA SER A 227 1.32 -10.90 -3.88
C SER A 227 2.26 -11.90 -3.22
N PHE A 228 3.03 -11.48 -2.19
CA PHE A 228 4.02 -12.35 -1.56
C PHE A 228 3.38 -13.39 -0.62
N LEU A 229 2.36 -13.03 0.15
CA LEU A 229 1.70 -14.02 1.02
C LEU A 229 0.98 -15.12 0.22
N PRO A 230 0.24 -14.82 -0.87
CA PRO A 230 -0.28 -15.87 -1.75
C PRO A 230 0.81 -16.71 -2.44
N LEU A 231 1.98 -16.14 -2.77
CA LEU A 231 3.12 -16.89 -3.31
C LEU A 231 3.55 -18.00 -2.32
N LEU A 232 3.56 -17.71 -1.01
CA LEU A 232 3.86 -18.68 0.04
C LEU A 232 2.78 -19.78 0.18
N ALA A 233 1.60 -19.57 -0.39
CA ALA A 233 0.54 -20.58 -0.54
C ALA A 233 0.54 -21.26 -1.93
N GLY A 234 1.60 -21.05 -2.74
CA GLY A 234 1.82 -21.69 -4.03
C GLY A 234 1.21 -20.98 -5.24
N THR A 235 0.77 -19.73 -5.09
CA THR A 235 0.28 -18.88 -6.19
C THR A 235 1.46 -18.26 -6.93
N SER A 236 1.47 -18.29 -8.26
CA SER A 236 2.48 -17.60 -9.07
C SER A 236 2.20 -16.09 -9.13
N VAL A 237 3.23 -15.28 -9.40
CA VAL A 237 3.08 -13.81 -9.49
C VAL A 237 3.52 -13.31 -10.85
N VAL A 238 2.61 -12.63 -11.54
CA VAL A 238 2.89 -11.85 -12.74
C VAL A 238 2.94 -10.39 -12.34
N MET A 239 4.01 -9.67 -12.66
CA MET A 239 4.21 -8.30 -12.20
C MET A 239 4.66 -7.37 -13.34
N ARG A 240 4.30 -6.08 -13.17
CA ARG A 240 4.79 -4.99 -14.01
C ARG A 240 5.26 -3.83 -13.14
N HIS A 241 6.28 -3.14 -13.64
CA HIS A 241 6.84 -2.00 -12.92
C HIS A 241 5.85 -0.84 -12.80
N LYS A 242 5.08 -0.58 -13.85
CA LYS A 242 4.10 0.52 -13.90
C LYS A 242 2.72 -0.01 -14.24
N PHE A 243 1.72 0.68 -13.69
CA PHE A 243 0.33 0.43 -14.05
C PHE A 243 0.03 1.07 -15.43
N ASP A 244 -0.49 0.24 -16.32
CA ASP A 244 -1.16 0.65 -17.55
C ASP A 244 -2.48 -0.10 -17.64
N GLY A 245 -3.60 0.62 -17.82
CA GLY A 245 -4.92 0.01 -17.75
C GLY A 245 -5.20 -1.00 -18.86
N GLU A 246 -4.77 -0.76 -20.10
CA GLU A 246 -4.93 -1.67 -21.21
C GLU A 246 -4.05 -2.91 -21.04
N GLU A 247 -2.79 -2.71 -20.62
CA GLU A 247 -1.89 -3.81 -20.34
C GLU A 247 -2.41 -4.71 -19.21
N VAL A 248 -2.99 -4.15 -18.16
CA VAL A 248 -3.60 -4.93 -17.05
C VAL A 248 -4.67 -5.87 -17.58
N LEU A 249 -5.59 -5.40 -18.41
CA LEU A 249 -6.64 -6.23 -19.02
C LEU A 249 -6.04 -7.35 -19.86
N ARG A 250 -5.06 -7.01 -20.72
CA ARG A 250 -4.34 -7.98 -21.57
C ARG A 250 -3.62 -9.04 -20.74
N LEU A 251 -2.96 -8.67 -19.64
CA LEU A 251 -2.23 -9.60 -18.78
C LEU A 251 -3.18 -10.55 -18.03
N ILE A 252 -4.33 -10.05 -17.58
CA ILE A 252 -5.36 -10.87 -16.93
C ILE A 252 -5.77 -12.00 -17.88
N ASP A 253 -6.11 -11.68 -19.12
CA ASP A 253 -6.56 -12.66 -20.10
C ASP A 253 -5.40 -13.56 -20.57
N GLN A 254 -4.23 -13.00 -20.85
CA GLN A 254 -3.06 -13.74 -21.34
C GLN A 254 -2.55 -14.77 -20.34
N TYR A 255 -2.39 -14.39 -19.08
CA TYR A 255 -1.83 -15.25 -18.04
C TYR A 255 -2.91 -16.01 -17.25
N GLN A 256 -4.19 -15.79 -17.56
CA GLN A 256 -5.32 -16.36 -16.81
C GLN A 256 -5.18 -16.05 -15.32
N ILE A 257 -5.08 -14.75 -15.00
CA ILE A 257 -4.92 -14.24 -13.65
C ILE A 257 -6.17 -14.57 -12.82
N THR A 258 -5.96 -15.08 -11.62
CA THR A 258 -7.05 -15.46 -10.71
C THR A 258 -7.36 -14.41 -9.65
N ASN A 259 -6.37 -13.58 -9.32
CA ASN A 259 -6.52 -12.53 -8.32
C ASN A 259 -5.57 -11.35 -8.57
N THR A 260 -6.00 -10.17 -8.13
CA THR A 260 -5.19 -8.95 -8.15
C THR A 260 -5.60 -8.01 -7.03
N HIS A 261 -4.69 -7.13 -6.63
CA HIS A 261 -4.96 -6.00 -5.75
C HIS A 261 -4.81 -4.70 -6.53
N LEU A 262 -5.86 -3.90 -6.54
CA LEU A 262 -5.93 -2.61 -7.24
C LEU A 262 -6.31 -1.49 -6.27
N VAL A 263 -6.10 -0.25 -6.69
CA VAL A 263 -6.54 0.92 -5.92
C VAL A 263 -7.59 1.71 -6.71
N PRO A 264 -8.45 2.51 -6.05
CA PRO A 264 -9.57 3.20 -6.71
C PRO A 264 -9.18 4.06 -7.92
N THR A 265 -8.01 4.69 -7.91
CA THR A 265 -7.50 5.45 -9.06
C THR A 265 -7.20 4.58 -10.28
N GLN A 266 -6.80 3.33 -10.08
CA GLN A 266 -6.60 2.37 -11.17
C GLN A 266 -7.95 1.96 -11.76
N PHE A 267 -8.99 1.76 -10.95
CA PHE A 267 -10.36 1.55 -11.41
C PHE A 267 -10.84 2.70 -12.31
N THR A 268 -10.68 3.94 -11.83
CA THR A 268 -11.06 5.13 -12.59
C THR A 268 -10.36 5.18 -13.95
N ARG A 269 -9.05 4.90 -14.00
CA ARG A 269 -8.27 4.87 -15.24
C ARG A 269 -8.76 3.77 -16.20
N MET A 270 -9.04 2.57 -15.70
CA MET A 270 -9.55 1.47 -16.53
C MET A 270 -10.97 1.74 -17.06
N LEU A 271 -11.85 2.35 -16.26
CA LEU A 271 -13.20 2.72 -16.69
C LEU A 271 -13.21 3.78 -17.80
N ARG A 272 -12.12 4.51 -18.02
CA ARG A 272 -11.95 5.50 -19.10
C ARG A 272 -11.37 4.93 -20.38
N LEU A 273 -10.92 3.69 -20.39
CA LEU A 273 -10.48 3.03 -21.61
C LEU A 273 -11.61 3.01 -22.63
N GLY A 274 -11.24 3.08 -23.90
CA GLY A 274 -12.21 3.06 -25.01
C GLY A 274 -13.13 1.82 -24.97
N ASP A 275 -14.36 2.00 -25.39
CA ASP A 275 -15.38 0.94 -25.37
C ASP A 275 -14.94 -0.34 -26.07
N GLY A 276 -14.14 -0.24 -27.15
CA GLY A 276 -13.61 -1.39 -27.87
C GLY A 276 -12.67 -2.24 -26.98
N ILE A 277 -11.79 -1.59 -26.22
CA ILE A 277 -10.86 -2.26 -25.30
C ILE A 277 -11.66 -2.92 -24.17
N ARG A 278 -12.57 -2.18 -23.54
CA ARG A 278 -13.38 -2.70 -22.43
C ARG A 278 -14.25 -3.89 -22.81
N LYS A 279 -14.82 -3.88 -24.03
CA LYS A 279 -15.65 -4.98 -24.56
C LYS A 279 -14.85 -6.20 -25.01
N ALA A 280 -13.57 -6.03 -25.32
CA ALA A 280 -12.68 -7.13 -25.71
C ALA A 280 -12.15 -7.92 -24.50
N PHE A 281 -12.20 -7.34 -23.29
CA PHE A 281 -11.76 -7.97 -22.06
C PHE A 281 -12.71 -9.10 -21.65
N ASP A 282 -12.16 -10.31 -21.47
CA ASP A 282 -12.88 -11.49 -21.00
C ASP A 282 -12.96 -11.54 -19.46
N GLY A 283 -11.82 -11.49 -18.76
CA GLY A 283 -11.72 -11.51 -17.31
C GLY A 283 -12.29 -12.74 -16.60
N SER A 284 -12.71 -13.77 -17.35
CA SER A 284 -13.39 -14.96 -16.79
C SER A 284 -12.52 -15.79 -15.84
N SER A 285 -11.20 -15.59 -15.86
CA SER A 285 -10.26 -16.25 -14.94
C SER A 285 -10.24 -15.63 -13.54
N LEU A 286 -10.74 -14.40 -13.37
CA LEU A 286 -10.72 -13.69 -12.09
C LEU A 286 -11.67 -14.35 -11.08
N GLY A 287 -11.11 -14.87 -10.01
CA GLY A 287 -11.88 -15.36 -8.87
C GLY A 287 -12.13 -14.28 -7.82
N VAL A 288 -11.15 -13.40 -7.59
CA VAL A 288 -11.28 -12.29 -6.64
C VAL A 288 -10.36 -11.12 -7.01
N VAL A 289 -10.89 -9.92 -6.85
CA VAL A 289 -10.14 -8.67 -6.99
C VAL A 289 -10.32 -7.86 -5.71
N TRP A 290 -9.23 -7.56 -5.06
CA TRP A 290 -9.24 -6.77 -3.85
C TRP A 290 -8.88 -5.32 -4.13
N HIS A 291 -9.54 -4.40 -3.45
CA HIS A 291 -9.13 -3.00 -3.43
C HIS A 291 -9.19 -2.42 -2.02
N GLY A 292 -8.45 -1.36 -1.81
CA GLY A 292 -8.36 -0.65 -0.54
C GLY A 292 -7.31 0.45 -0.62
N ALA A 293 -6.69 0.79 0.51
CA ALA A 293 -5.66 1.81 0.68
C ALA A 293 -6.12 3.27 0.43
N ALA A 294 -7.29 3.48 -0.16
CA ALA A 294 -7.92 4.78 -0.36
C ALA A 294 -9.44 4.64 -0.43
N PRO A 295 -10.22 5.68 -0.11
CA PRO A 295 -11.66 5.69 -0.33
C PRO A 295 -12.00 5.43 -1.80
N CYS A 296 -12.98 4.56 -2.04
CA CYS A 296 -13.48 4.28 -3.38
C CYS A 296 -14.86 4.94 -3.58
N PRO A 297 -14.99 5.89 -4.52
CA PRO A 297 -16.30 6.46 -4.81
C PRO A 297 -17.32 5.37 -5.17
N PRO A 298 -18.53 5.38 -4.57
CA PRO A 298 -19.51 4.30 -4.75
C PRO A 298 -19.88 4.01 -6.21
N GLN A 299 -19.98 5.03 -7.05
CA GLN A 299 -20.26 4.88 -8.48
C GLN A 299 -19.11 4.21 -9.24
N ILE A 300 -17.86 4.47 -8.88
CA ILE A 300 -16.69 3.82 -9.49
C ILE A 300 -16.71 2.31 -9.15
N LYS A 301 -16.91 1.97 -7.88
CA LYS A 301 -16.98 0.57 -7.46
C LYS A 301 -18.17 -0.15 -8.12
N ARG A 302 -19.35 0.47 -8.15
CA ARG A 302 -20.54 -0.09 -8.82
C ARG A 302 -20.27 -0.39 -10.29
N ARG A 303 -19.69 0.56 -11.05
CA ARG A 303 -19.34 0.38 -12.46
C ARG A 303 -18.30 -0.72 -12.67
N MET A 304 -17.35 -0.87 -11.76
CA MET A 304 -16.39 -1.99 -11.81
C MET A 304 -17.08 -3.33 -11.58
N ILE A 305 -17.99 -3.44 -10.61
CA ILE A 305 -18.77 -4.66 -10.35
C ILE A 305 -19.66 -4.98 -11.56
N GLU A 306 -20.29 -3.99 -12.18
CA GLU A 306 -21.10 -4.17 -13.39
C GLU A 306 -20.27 -4.68 -14.57
N TRP A 307 -19.00 -4.27 -14.67
CA TRP A 307 -18.11 -4.66 -15.76
C TRP A 307 -17.39 -5.99 -15.52
N TRP A 308 -16.81 -6.18 -14.34
CA TRP A 308 -15.99 -7.36 -14.03
C TRP A 308 -16.77 -8.47 -13.30
N GLY A 309 -17.99 -8.21 -12.90
CA GLY A 309 -18.80 -9.12 -12.10
C GLY A 309 -18.56 -8.96 -10.58
N PRO A 310 -19.22 -9.81 -9.76
CA PRO A 310 -19.17 -9.70 -8.30
C PRO A 310 -17.88 -10.23 -7.67
N VAL A 311 -16.75 -10.02 -8.34
CA VAL A 311 -15.40 -10.40 -7.88
C VAL A 311 -14.67 -9.25 -7.19
N ILE A 312 -15.23 -8.01 -7.20
CA ILE A 312 -14.61 -6.80 -6.65
C ILE A 312 -14.91 -6.68 -5.15
N ASN A 313 -13.96 -7.06 -4.34
CA ASN A 313 -14.06 -6.99 -2.89
C ASN A 313 -13.22 -5.84 -2.33
N GLU A 314 -13.58 -5.34 -1.16
CA GLU A 314 -12.89 -4.25 -0.49
C GLU A 314 -12.42 -4.66 0.90
N TYR A 315 -11.29 -4.13 1.30
CA TYR A 315 -10.82 -4.22 2.68
C TYR A 315 -10.47 -2.84 3.22
N TYR A 316 -10.59 -2.69 4.53
CA TYR A 316 -10.04 -1.58 5.29
C TYR A 316 -8.95 -2.11 6.21
N GLY A 317 -7.86 -1.35 6.29
CA GLY A 317 -6.72 -1.69 7.12
C GLY A 317 -5.55 -0.73 6.90
N SER A 318 -4.45 -1.00 7.58
CA SER A 318 -3.23 -0.20 7.53
C SER A 318 -1.98 -1.07 7.60
N THR A 319 -0.83 -0.45 7.41
CA THR A 319 0.47 -1.13 7.63
C THR A 319 0.64 -1.57 9.08
N GLU A 320 0.11 -0.81 10.02
CA GLU A 320 0.15 -1.04 11.47
C GLU A 320 -0.73 -2.22 11.88
N GLY A 321 -1.97 -2.27 11.38
CA GLY A 321 -3.01 -3.20 11.84
C GLY A 321 -3.36 -4.30 10.85
N SER A 322 -2.70 -4.38 9.68
CA SER A 322 -3.06 -5.35 8.64
C SER A 322 -4.51 -5.14 8.13
N ILE A 323 -5.22 -6.21 7.77
CA ILE A 323 -6.60 -6.17 7.30
C ILE A 323 -7.54 -6.19 8.51
N VAL A 324 -8.36 -5.16 8.67
CA VAL A 324 -9.30 -4.99 9.78
C VAL A 324 -10.71 -5.43 9.41
N THR A 325 -11.21 -4.95 8.27
CA THR A 325 -12.53 -5.35 7.76
C THR A 325 -12.44 -5.82 6.32
N THR A 326 -13.45 -6.59 5.91
CA THR A 326 -13.64 -7.00 4.51
C THR A 326 -15.12 -6.91 4.13
N VAL A 327 -15.38 -6.64 2.85
CA VAL A 327 -16.72 -6.67 2.27
C VAL A 327 -16.70 -7.27 0.87
N SER A 328 -17.61 -8.19 0.61
CA SER A 328 -17.84 -8.76 -0.73
C SER A 328 -18.56 -7.76 -1.64
N SER A 329 -18.54 -8.01 -2.95
CA SER A 329 -19.36 -7.25 -3.90
C SER A 329 -20.84 -7.29 -3.56
N GLU A 330 -21.38 -8.45 -3.17
CA GLU A 330 -22.81 -8.65 -2.86
C GLU A 330 -23.23 -7.87 -1.62
N ASP A 331 -22.46 -7.98 -0.53
CA ASP A 331 -22.73 -7.23 0.69
C ASP A 331 -22.61 -5.72 0.45
N TRP A 332 -21.59 -5.31 -0.30
CA TRP A 332 -21.40 -3.90 -0.63
C TRP A 332 -22.54 -3.33 -1.46
N LEU A 333 -23.07 -4.08 -2.46
CA LEU A 333 -24.20 -3.64 -3.26
C LEU A 333 -25.49 -3.45 -2.42
N SER A 334 -25.64 -4.23 -1.34
CA SER A 334 -26.74 -4.09 -0.40
C SER A 334 -26.56 -2.92 0.57
N ARG A 335 -25.32 -2.47 0.80
CA ARG A 335 -24.92 -1.40 1.73
C ARG A 335 -23.83 -0.52 1.12
N PRO A 336 -24.13 0.27 0.09
CA PRO A 336 -23.13 1.09 -0.60
C PRO A 336 -22.41 2.04 0.36
N GLY A 337 -21.06 2.12 0.24
CA GLY A 337 -20.23 2.96 1.09
C GLY A 337 -19.71 2.29 2.37
N THR A 338 -20.17 1.06 2.67
CA THR A 338 -19.58 0.31 3.80
C THR A 338 -18.17 -0.19 3.49
N LEU A 339 -17.32 -0.23 4.51
CA LEU A 339 -16.01 -0.90 4.50
C LEU A 339 -16.08 -2.35 5.02
N GLY A 340 -17.30 -2.87 5.24
CA GLY A 340 -17.54 -4.24 5.65
C GLY A 340 -17.55 -4.48 7.15
N LYS A 341 -17.33 -5.72 7.53
CA LYS A 341 -17.29 -6.16 8.93
C LYS A 341 -15.88 -6.53 9.36
N PRO A 342 -15.59 -6.41 10.66
CA PRO A 342 -14.33 -6.91 11.20
C PRO A 342 -14.08 -8.36 10.81
N VAL A 343 -12.86 -8.68 10.40
CA VAL A 343 -12.45 -10.08 10.20
C VAL A 343 -12.42 -10.80 11.55
N ALA A 344 -12.53 -12.11 11.56
CA ALA A 344 -12.73 -12.92 12.77
C ALA A 344 -11.71 -12.68 13.92
N ILE A 345 -10.53 -12.19 13.59
CA ILE A 345 -9.46 -11.91 14.55
C ILE A 345 -9.38 -10.43 14.95
N MET A 346 -10.30 -9.59 14.49
CA MET A 346 -10.30 -8.15 14.77
C MET A 346 -11.61 -7.71 15.43
N GLU A 347 -11.48 -6.72 16.32
CA GLU A 347 -12.59 -5.99 16.92
C GLU A 347 -12.40 -4.50 16.65
N ILE A 348 -13.49 -3.77 16.39
CA ILE A 348 -13.48 -2.33 16.24
C ILE A 348 -14.23 -1.72 17.44
N LEU A 349 -13.57 -0.77 18.09
CA LEU A 349 -14.17 0.08 19.13
C LEU A 349 -14.33 1.47 18.55
N VAL A 350 -15.51 2.06 18.68
CA VAL A 350 -15.79 3.45 18.29
C VAL A 350 -15.84 4.29 19.54
N ILE A 351 -14.89 5.22 19.70
CA ILE A 351 -14.74 6.03 20.91
C ILE A 351 -15.05 7.49 20.60
N LYS A 352 -16.01 8.07 21.33
CA LYS A 352 -16.41 9.47 21.20
C LYS A 352 -15.36 10.39 21.83
N GLU A 353 -15.47 11.70 21.57
CA GLU A 353 -14.54 12.71 22.11
C GLU A 353 -14.53 12.77 23.65
N ASP A 354 -15.63 12.42 24.29
CA ASP A 354 -15.74 12.35 25.75
C ASP A 354 -15.14 11.05 26.36
N GLY A 355 -14.59 10.19 25.52
CA GLY A 355 -14.00 8.90 25.91
C GLY A 355 -15.01 7.77 26.08
N SER A 356 -16.31 7.99 25.89
CA SER A 356 -17.32 6.95 25.95
C SER A 356 -17.40 6.15 24.67
N HIS A 357 -17.87 4.89 24.76
CA HIS A 357 -18.18 4.09 23.58
C HIS A 357 -19.38 4.68 22.83
N ALA A 358 -19.29 4.73 21.51
CA ALA A 358 -20.39 5.12 20.64
C ALA A 358 -21.44 4.00 20.53
N GLU A 359 -22.71 4.38 20.43
CA GLU A 359 -23.77 3.45 20.04
C GLU A 359 -23.79 3.23 18.52
N ALA A 360 -24.52 2.22 18.05
CA ALA A 360 -24.64 1.94 16.62
C ALA A 360 -25.18 3.15 15.86
N GLY A 361 -24.45 3.59 14.82
CA GLY A 361 -24.74 4.79 14.03
C GLY A 361 -24.12 6.08 14.56
N GLU A 362 -23.53 6.09 15.76
CA GLU A 362 -22.80 7.24 16.28
C GLU A 362 -21.34 7.22 15.82
N SER A 363 -20.83 8.35 15.33
CA SER A 363 -19.44 8.49 14.89
C SER A 363 -18.49 8.72 16.06
N GLY A 364 -17.27 8.18 15.93
CA GLY A 364 -16.18 8.40 16.86
C GLY A 364 -14.84 7.99 16.23
N THR A 365 -13.77 8.14 16.99
CA THR A 365 -12.45 7.64 16.60
C THR A 365 -12.47 6.11 16.59
N LEU A 366 -12.00 5.52 15.49
CA LEU A 366 -11.91 4.08 15.32
C LEU A 366 -10.66 3.55 16.01
N TYR A 367 -10.85 2.64 16.96
CA TYR A 367 -9.79 1.85 17.56
C TYR A 367 -9.94 0.40 17.13
N VAL A 368 -8.82 -0.24 16.88
CA VAL A 368 -8.72 -1.64 16.44
C VAL A 368 -8.07 -2.46 17.53
N LYS A 369 -8.61 -3.64 17.79
CA LYS A 369 -8.06 -4.63 18.71
C LYS A 369 -7.85 -5.94 17.97
N ASN A 370 -6.61 -6.46 18.00
CA ASN A 370 -6.32 -7.79 17.49
C ASN A 370 -6.58 -8.84 18.59
N LEU A 371 -7.56 -9.70 18.36
CA LEU A 371 -7.98 -10.73 19.33
C LEU A 371 -6.95 -11.87 19.54
N MET A 372 -5.95 -11.96 18.63
CA MET A 372 -4.82 -12.87 18.77
C MET A 372 -3.65 -12.26 19.54
N GLY A 373 -3.80 -11.03 20.03
CA GLY A 373 -2.78 -10.31 20.80
C GLY A 373 -1.62 -9.76 19.96
N SER A 374 -1.75 -9.70 18.63
CA SER A 374 -0.78 -9.02 17.79
C SER A 374 -0.94 -7.51 17.94
N ASP A 375 0.18 -6.83 18.05
CA ASP A 375 0.28 -5.39 18.22
C ASP A 375 1.38 -4.83 17.29
N PHE A 376 1.56 -3.50 17.27
CA PHE A 376 2.61 -2.87 16.49
C PHE A 376 3.39 -1.84 17.32
N GLU A 377 4.57 -1.52 16.85
CA GLU A 377 5.34 -0.37 17.32
C GLU A 377 5.95 0.40 16.15
N TYR A 378 6.08 1.71 16.32
CA TYR A 378 6.91 2.51 15.44
C TYR A 378 8.38 2.38 15.86
N HIS A 379 9.21 1.94 14.92
CA HIS A 379 10.64 1.78 15.13
C HIS A 379 11.27 3.10 15.57
N ASN A 380 12.06 3.07 16.64
CA ASN A 380 12.72 4.24 17.25
C ASN A 380 11.77 5.41 17.62
N ALA A 381 10.46 5.18 17.76
CA ALA A 381 9.49 6.22 18.06
C ALA A 381 8.46 5.80 19.14
N PRO A 382 8.89 5.56 20.40
CA PRO A 382 8.04 5.05 21.47
C PRO A 382 6.91 6.01 21.86
N GLU A 383 7.13 7.34 21.82
CA GLU A 383 6.09 8.33 22.11
C GLU A 383 4.96 8.23 21.08
N LYS A 384 5.29 8.15 19.80
CA LYS A 384 4.29 8.02 18.73
C LYS A 384 3.56 6.66 18.76
N THR A 385 4.23 5.61 19.23
CA THR A 385 3.59 4.32 19.49
C THR A 385 2.56 4.49 20.61
N SER A 386 2.94 5.13 21.72
CA SER A 386 2.02 5.40 22.83
C SER A 386 0.81 6.26 22.41
N ASP A 387 1.03 7.30 21.60
CA ASP A 387 -0.04 8.19 21.11
C ASP A 387 -1.06 7.47 20.21
N ALA A 388 -0.63 6.41 19.52
CA ALA A 388 -1.51 5.60 18.69
C ALA A 388 -2.32 4.56 19.48
N HIS A 389 -2.00 4.31 20.76
CA HIS A 389 -2.63 3.28 21.56
C HIS A 389 -3.56 3.87 22.62
N LEU A 390 -4.75 3.31 22.73
CA LEU A 390 -5.68 3.57 23.83
C LEU A 390 -5.26 2.78 25.08
N GLU A 391 -4.89 1.53 24.87
CA GLU A 391 -4.33 0.60 25.84
C GLU A 391 -3.52 -0.47 25.07
N PRO A 392 -2.68 -1.28 25.72
CA PRO A 392 -1.90 -2.32 25.03
C PRO A 392 -2.78 -3.22 24.15
N GLY A 393 -2.44 -3.33 22.86
CA GLY A 393 -3.18 -4.11 21.87
C GLY A 393 -4.46 -3.45 21.34
N VAL A 394 -4.75 -2.20 21.73
CA VAL A 394 -5.88 -1.41 21.21
C VAL A 394 -5.36 -0.08 20.66
N PHE A 395 -5.41 0.09 19.37
CA PHE A 395 -4.76 1.21 18.69
C PHE A 395 -5.63 1.83 17.59
N THR A 396 -5.27 3.02 17.17
CA THR A 396 -5.97 3.78 16.13
C THR A 396 -5.05 4.14 14.98
N PHE A 397 -5.64 4.25 13.77
CA PHE A 397 -4.98 4.83 12.58
C PHE A 397 -5.33 6.32 12.41
N GLY A 398 -6.10 6.89 13.35
CA GLY A 398 -6.60 8.26 13.27
C GLY A 398 -7.81 8.43 12.37
N ASP A 399 -8.51 7.35 12.06
CA ASP A 399 -9.72 7.37 11.25
C ASP A 399 -10.96 7.58 12.14
N VAL A 400 -11.99 8.22 11.58
CA VAL A 400 -13.27 8.48 12.21
C VAL A 400 -14.38 7.78 11.44
N GLY A 401 -15.29 7.13 12.14
CA GLY A 401 -16.37 6.39 11.51
C GLY A 401 -17.39 5.86 12.52
N TYR A 402 -18.28 5.00 12.07
CA TYR A 402 -19.28 4.36 12.90
C TYR A 402 -19.55 2.92 12.45
N LEU A 403 -20.06 2.12 13.38
CA LEU A 403 -20.63 0.80 13.07
C LEU A 403 -22.16 0.94 13.00
N ASP A 404 -22.79 0.36 11.99
CA ASP A 404 -24.24 0.26 11.95
C ASP A 404 -24.78 -0.82 12.90
N GLN A 405 -26.11 -0.97 12.98
CA GLN A 405 -26.76 -1.96 13.86
C GLN A 405 -26.40 -3.42 13.52
N ASP A 406 -25.99 -3.67 12.29
CA ASP A 406 -25.55 -4.99 11.80
C ASP A 406 -24.03 -5.20 11.93
N GLY A 407 -23.28 -4.22 12.46
CA GLY A 407 -21.84 -4.25 12.66
C GLY A 407 -21.00 -3.97 11.40
N TYR A 408 -21.58 -3.35 10.37
CA TYR A 408 -20.84 -2.86 9.23
C TYR A 408 -20.18 -1.52 9.52
N LEU A 409 -18.91 -1.40 9.14
CA LEU A 409 -18.13 -0.18 9.29
C LEU A 409 -18.43 0.81 8.15
N PHE A 410 -18.63 2.05 8.53
CA PHE A 410 -18.68 3.21 7.62
C PHE A 410 -17.64 4.22 8.08
N MET A 411 -16.76 4.64 7.18
CA MET A 411 -15.79 5.69 7.47
C MET A 411 -16.38 7.06 7.13
N SER A 412 -16.23 8.01 8.06
CA SER A 412 -16.60 9.39 7.80
C SER A 412 -15.43 10.15 7.17
N ASP A 413 -14.25 10.12 7.80
CA ASP A 413 -12.99 10.69 7.26
C ASP A 413 -11.80 10.36 8.19
N ARG A 414 -10.62 10.96 7.88
CA ARG A 414 -9.51 11.02 8.83
C ARG A 414 -9.63 12.23 9.72
N LYS A 415 -9.32 12.08 11.00
CA LYS A 415 -9.35 13.18 11.99
C LYS A 415 -8.49 14.37 11.55
N ILE A 416 -7.38 14.12 10.87
CA ILE A 416 -6.45 15.15 10.36
C ILE A 416 -6.98 15.91 9.14
N ASP A 417 -7.88 15.31 8.36
CA ASP A 417 -8.47 15.91 7.16
C ASP A 417 -9.82 16.56 7.44
N MET A 418 -10.36 16.38 8.64
CA MET A 418 -11.64 16.95 9.09
C MET A 418 -11.56 18.49 9.14
N ILE A 419 -12.52 19.15 8.52
CA ILE A 419 -12.63 20.61 8.50
C ILE A 419 -13.48 21.05 9.68
N ILE A 420 -13.01 22.02 10.46
CA ILE A 420 -13.76 22.56 11.60
C ILE A 420 -14.22 23.97 11.23
N SER A 421 -15.45 24.09 10.77
CA SER A 421 -16.05 25.37 10.35
C SER A 421 -17.14 25.80 11.33
N GLY A 422 -16.93 26.91 12.03
CA GLY A 422 -17.88 27.44 13.01
C GLY A 422 -18.22 26.45 14.13
N GLY A 423 -17.29 25.56 14.51
CA GLY A 423 -17.50 24.52 15.53
C GLY A 423 -18.22 23.27 15.00
N VAL A 424 -18.46 23.18 13.70
CA VAL A 424 -19.08 22.01 13.06
C VAL A 424 -18.00 21.18 12.37
N ASN A 425 -17.98 19.88 12.65
CA ASN A 425 -17.10 18.94 11.99
C ASN A 425 -17.66 18.61 10.60
N ILE A 426 -16.87 18.88 9.56
CA ILE A 426 -17.21 18.61 8.16
C ILE A 426 -16.20 17.58 7.63
N TYR A 427 -16.73 16.54 7.03
CA TYR A 427 -15.94 15.43 6.50
C TYR A 427 -15.76 15.57 4.98
N PRO A 428 -14.54 15.86 4.49
CA PRO A 428 -14.23 16.05 3.07
C PRO A 428 -14.70 14.94 2.15
N ALA A 429 -14.60 13.67 2.57
CA ALA A 429 -14.91 12.52 1.72
C ALA A 429 -16.35 12.53 1.17
N GLU A 430 -17.32 13.03 1.93
CA GLU A 430 -18.72 13.15 1.48
C GLU A 430 -18.86 14.17 0.34
N ILE A 431 -18.12 15.28 0.45
CA ILE A 431 -18.15 16.37 -0.53
C ILE A 431 -17.38 15.94 -1.79
N GLU A 432 -16.23 15.27 -1.62
CA GLU A 432 -15.44 14.70 -2.71
C GLU A 432 -16.28 13.70 -3.53
N GLY A 433 -17.02 12.83 -2.83
CA GLY A 433 -17.93 11.88 -3.47
C GLY A 433 -18.98 12.60 -4.33
N THR A 434 -19.61 13.64 -3.79
CA THR A 434 -20.61 14.44 -4.51
C THR A 434 -20.01 15.14 -5.73
N LEU A 435 -18.82 15.74 -5.61
CA LEU A 435 -18.15 16.40 -6.72
C LEU A 435 -17.79 15.43 -7.85
N ILE A 436 -17.34 14.22 -7.51
CA ILE A 436 -16.97 13.18 -8.49
C ILE A 436 -18.20 12.66 -9.24
N ASP A 437 -19.42 12.77 -8.69
CA ASP A 437 -20.65 12.42 -9.38
C ASP A 437 -20.99 13.40 -10.54
N HIS A 438 -20.41 14.59 -10.52
CA HIS A 438 -20.61 15.56 -11.60
C HIS A 438 -19.85 15.15 -12.88
N PRO A 439 -20.49 15.14 -14.08
CA PRO A 439 -19.88 14.63 -15.32
C PRO A 439 -18.61 15.37 -15.76
N ALA A 440 -18.41 16.61 -15.35
CA ALA A 440 -17.23 17.40 -15.66
C ALA A 440 -16.01 17.05 -14.79
N ILE A 441 -16.16 16.27 -13.70
CA ILE A 441 -15.12 16.02 -12.71
C ILE A 441 -14.53 14.61 -12.86
N ILE A 442 -13.23 14.56 -12.83
CA ILE A 442 -12.46 13.31 -12.84
C ILE A 442 -12.10 12.89 -11.41
N ASP A 443 -11.64 13.87 -10.65
CA ASP A 443 -11.10 13.68 -9.32
C ASP A 443 -11.32 14.94 -8.49
N ALA A 444 -11.47 14.79 -7.19
CA ALA A 444 -11.74 15.90 -6.29
C ALA A 444 -10.96 15.73 -4.98
N ALA A 445 -10.50 16.84 -4.44
CA ALA A 445 -9.91 16.99 -3.12
C ALA A 445 -10.64 18.11 -2.38
N VAL A 446 -11.08 17.85 -1.16
CA VAL A 446 -11.73 18.85 -0.32
C VAL A 446 -10.93 19.02 0.97
N PHE A 447 -10.72 20.27 1.38
CA PHE A 447 -9.92 20.62 2.55
C PHE A 447 -10.35 21.97 3.14
N GLY A 448 -9.98 22.19 4.41
CA GLY A 448 -10.22 23.45 5.10
C GLY A 448 -9.18 24.50 4.74
N VAL A 449 -9.63 25.73 4.45
CA VAL A 449 -8.78 26.90 4.33
C VAL A 449 -9.15 27.93 5.39
N PRO A 450 -8.21 28.84 5.77
CA PRO A 450 -8.48 29.84 6.81
C PRO A 450 -9.70 30.71 6.51
N ASN A 451 -10.56 30.89 7.51
CA ASN A 451 -11.67 31.83 7.46
C ASN A 451 -11.72 32.62 8.78
N GLU A 452 -11.81 33.95 8.71
CA GLU A 452 -11.76 34.84 9.89
C GLU A 452 -12.95 34.66 10.84
N GLU A 453 -14.14 34.31 10.31
CA GLU A 453 -15.36 34.18 11.08
C GLU A 453 -15.57 32.77 11.63
N PHE A 454 -15.32 31.75 10.79
CA PHE A 454 -15.61 30.35 11.10
C PHE A 454 -14.38 29.52 11.49
N GLY A 455 -13.18 30.11 11.49
CA GLY A 455 -11.92 29.39 11.69
C GLY A 455 -11.44 28.74 10.39
N GLU A 456 -12.25 27.86 9.83
CA GLU A 456 -12.04 27.25 8.51
C GLU A 456 -13.28 27.37 7.63
N GLU A 457 -13.07 27.37 6.32
CA GLU A 457 -14.12 27.18 5.32
C GLU A 457 -13.76 26.06 4.34
N VAL A 458 -14.80 25.49 3.74
CA VAL A 458 -14.66 24.37 2.81
C VAL A 458 -14.20 24.87 1.45
N LYS A 459 -13.08 24.31 0.96
CA LYS A 459 -12.54 24.54 -0.37
C LYS A 459 -12.40 23.20 -1.11
N ALA A 460 -12.72 23.21 -2.40
CA ALA A 460 -12.48 22.08 -3.29
C ALA A 460 -11.34 22.38 -4.26
N ALA A 461 -10.56 21.37 -4.62
CA ALA A 461 -9.69 21.34 -5.78
C ALA A 461 -10.11 20.18 -6.66
N VAL A 462 -10.28 20.40 -7.97
CA VAL A 462 -10.84 19.41 -8.87
C VAL A 462 -9.98 19.23 -10.13
N GLU A 463 -9.95 18.00 -10.62
CA GLU A 463 -9.40 17.62 -11.93
C GLU A 463 -10.55 17.45 -12.92
N LEU A 464 -10.48 18.13 -14.05
CA LEU A 464 -11.56 18.17 -15.05
C LEU A 464 -11.49 16.99 -16.04
N ALA A 465 -12.65 16.59 -16.55
CA ALA A 465 -12.75 15.62 -17.63
C ALA A 465 -12.12 16.17 -18.93
N GLU A 466 -11.64 15.26 -19.77
CA GLU A 466 -11.02 15.62 -21.05
C GLU A 466 -11.95 16.47 -21.92
N GLY A 467 -11.42 17.59 -22.42
CA GLY A 467 -12.17 18.53 -23.24
C GLY A 467 -13.01 19.55 -22.47
N ILE A 468 -13.12 19.43 -21.15
CA ILE A 468 -13.78 20.42 -20.30
C ILE A 468 -12.77 21.52 -19.91
N GLN A 469 -13.21 22.76 -19.91
CA GLN A 469 -12.38 23.91 -19.51
C GLN A 469 -12.92 24.55 -18.24
N ALA A 470 -12.00 25.00 -17.39
CA ALA A 470 -12.33 25.79 -16.22
C ALA A 470 -13.03 27.10 -16.60
N SER A 471 -14.11 27.43 -15.90
CA SER A 471 -14.85 28.69 -16.08
C SER A 471 -15.62 29.05 -14.82
N GLU A 472 -15.99 30.32 -14.66
CA GLU A 472 -16.84 30.77 -13.56
C GLU A 472 -18.19 30.05 -13.58
N GLN A 473 -18.78 29.83 -14.77
CA GLN A 473 -20.03 29.09 -14.91
C GLN A 473 -19.91 27.66 -14.39
N LEU A 474 -18.83 26.94 -14.74
CA LEU A 474 -18.60 25.59 -14.22
C LEU A 474 -18.42 25.59 -12.69
N THR A 475 -17.78 26.60 -12.14
CA THR A 475 -17.65 26.74 -10.67
C THR A 475 -19.04 26.89 -10.01
N GLU A 476 -19.89 27.74 -10.57
CA GLU A 476 -21.28 27.88 -10.09
C GLU A 476 -22.06 26.58 -10.21
N ASP A 477 -21.96 25.88 -11.34
CA ASP A 477 -22.63 24.60 -11.57
C ASP A 477 -22.19 23.53 -10.57
N LEU A 478 -20.89 23.45 -10.24
CA LEU A 478 -20.33 22.53 -9.24
C LEU A 478 -20.82 22.84 -7.82
N ILE A 479 -20.85 24.12 -7.46
CA ILE A 479 -21.35 24.58 -6.16
C ILE A 479 -22.86 24.30 -6.06
N ASP A 480 -23.62 24.54 -7.10
CA ASP A 480 -25.06 24.26 -7.13
C ASP A 480 -25.33 22.75 -7.07
N HIS A 481 -24.55 21.94 -7.80
CA HIS A 481 -24.60 20.49 -7.67
C HIS A 481 -24.36 20.03 -6.22
N CYS A 482 -23.37 20.60 -5.51
CA CYS A 482 -23.18 20.32 -4.09
C CYS A 482 -24.36 20.78 -3.25
N ARG A 483 -24.99 21.92 -3.53
CA ARG A 483 -26.17 22.43 -2.78
C ARG A 483 -27.39 21.54 -2.92
N GLU A 484 -27.56 20.90 -4.07
CA GLU A 484 -28.67 19.97 -4.31
C GLU A 484 -28.54 18.67 -3.50
N HIS A 485 -27.31 18.27 -3.16
CA HIS A 485 -27.03 16.96 -2.56
C HIS A 485 -26.52 17.03 -1.10
N LEU A 486 -26.07 18.19 -0.64
CA LEU A 486 -25.41 18.36 0.66
C LEU A 486 -26.07 19.46 1.51
N ALA A 487 -25.92 19.35 2.83
CA ALA A 487 -26.29 20.43 3.74
C ALA A 487 -25.45 21.69 3.46
N GLY A 488 -26.06 22.87 3.56
CA GLY A 488 -25.45 24.14 3.14
C GLY A 488 -24.07 24.46 3.77
N PHE A 489 -23.81 24.01 4.99
CA PHE A 489 -22.51 24.19 5.65
C PHE A 489 -21.38 23.31 5.09
N LYS A 490 -21.72 22.26 4.35
CA LYS A 490 -20.77 21.35 3.65
C LYS A 490 -20.40 21.83 2.26
N VAL A 491 -21.17 22.75 1.68
CA VAL A 491 -20.97 23.22 0.31
C VAL A 491 -19.65 23.99 0.20
N PRO A 492 -18.77 23.65 -0.76
CA PRO A 492 -17.53 24.39 -0.97
C PRO A 492 -17.80 25.87 -1.24
N ARG A 493 -17.01 26.75 -0.63
CA ARG A 493 -17.09 28.20 -0.87
C ARG A 493 -16.30 28.62 -2.12
N SER A 494 -15.33 27.82 -2.51
CA SER A 494 -14.51 28.04 -3.70
C SER A 494 -14.02 26.74 -4.28
N VAL A 495 -13.71 26.75 -5.59
CA VAL A 495 -13.21 25.60 -6.34
C VAL A 495 -11.97 26.02 -7.10
N ASP A 496 -10.86 25.29 -6.93
CA ASP A 496 -9.65 25.42 -7.72
C ASP A 496 -9.61 24.31 -8.80
N TYR A 497 -8.97 24.60 -9.90
CA TYR A 497 -8.79 23.67 -11.00
C TYR A 497 -7.33 23.26 -11.10
N GLU A 498 -7.06 21.97 -10.95
CA GLU A 498 -5.71 21.40 -11.06
C GLU A 498 -5.63 20.52 -12.32
N GLU A 499 -4.49 20.54 -13.02
CA GLU A 499 -4.27 19.64 -14.16
C GLU A 499 -4.24 18.19 -13.69
N GLN A 500 -3.66 17.93 -12.51
CA GLN A 500 -3.61 16.66 -11.84
C GLN A 500 -3.54 16.88 -10.33
N LEU A 501 -4.41 16.20 -9.58
CA LEU A 501 -4.36 16.24 -8.12
C LEU A 501 -3.12 15.48 -7.60
N PRO A 502 -2.42 16.04 -6.59
CA PRO A 502 -1.22 15.42 -6.04
C PRO A 502 -1.57 14.11 -5.33
N ARG A 503 -1.03 13.00 -5.84
CA ARG A 503 -1.23 11.68 -5.27
C ARG A 503 0.10 10.98 -5.00
N HIS A 504 0.12 10.26 -3.90
CA HIS A 504 1.18 9.28 -3.64
C HIS A 504 1.10 8.14 -4.69
N PRO A 505 2.21 7.45 -5.00
CA PRO A 505 2.20 6.31 -5.94
C PRO A 505 1.21 5.20 -5.60
N THR A 506 0.77 5.10 -4.33
CA THR A 506 -0.32 4.23 -3.87
C THR A 506 -1.71 4.70 -4.29
N GLY A 507 -1.83 5.84 -4.95
CA GLY A 507 -3.11 6.47 -5.25
C GLY A 507 -3.68 7.35 -4.12
N LYS A 508 -3.06 7.39 -2.93
CA LYS A 508 -3.50 8.23 -1.81
C LYS A 508 -3.34 9.71 -2.15
N LEU A 509 -4.41 10.47 -1.99
CA LEU A 509 -4.43 11.91 -2.19
C LEU A 509 -3.56 12.63 -1.14
N LEU A 510 -2.73 13.56 -1.58
CA LEU A 510 -1.84 14.35 -0.73
C LEU A 510 -2.45 15.73 -0.47
N LYS A 511 -3.60 15.77 0.26
CA LYS A 511 -4.35 17.00 0.56
C LYS A 511 -3.49 18.09 1.19
N ARG A 512 -2.47 17.70 1.96
CA ARG A 512 -1.55 18.66 2.57
C ARG A 512 -0.89 19.59 1.54
N LEU A 513 -0.46 19.06 0.40
CA LEU A 513 0.19 19.88 -0.64
C LEU A 513 -0.75 20.92 -1.28
N LEU A 514 -2.06 20.66 -1.26
CA LEU A 514 -3.07 21.61 -1.71
C LEU A 514 -3.39 22.63 -0.62
N ARG A 515 -3.57 22.15 0.61
CA ARG A 515 -3.96 22.95 1.77
C ARG A 515 -2.87 23.94 2.20
N ASP A 516 -1.61 23.51 2.26
CA ASP A 516 -0.50 24.30 2.78
C ASP A 516 -0.34 25.64 2.02
N LYS A 517 -0.66 25.68 0.72
CA LYS A 517 -0.68 26.91 -0.10
C LYS A 517 -1.51 28.06 0.53
N TYR A 518 -2.55 27.74 1.32
CA TYR A 518 -3.47 28.70 1.95
C TYR A 518 -3.15 28.99 3.40
N TRP A 519 -2.31 28.16 4.04
CA TRP A 519 -1.97 28.28 5.46
C TRP A 519 -0.61 28.93 5.69
N GLU A 520 0.28 29.03 4.68
CA GLU A 520 1.61 29.63 4.79
C GLU A 520 1.57 31.08 5.30
N ASP A 521 0.56 31.86 4.93
CA ASP A 521 0.41 33.26 5.37
C ASP A 521 -0.34 33.43 6.70
N SER A 522 -0.92 32.37 7.26
CA SER A 522 -1.80 32.47 8.44
C SER A 522 -1.07 32.44 9.78
N GLY A 523 0.24 32.14 9.79
CA GLY A 523 1.05 32.07 11.03
C GLY A 523 0.65 30.93 11.99
N ARG A 524 -0.24 30.03 11.60
CA ARG A 524 -0.59 28.83 12.35
C ARG A 524 0.16 27.63 11.79
N THR A 525 1.01 27.02 12.59
CA THR A 525 1.55 25.66 12.36
C THR A 525 0.45 24.67 12.79
N ILE A 526 -0.02 23.83 11.86
CA ILE A 526 -0.96 22.75 12.12
C ILE A 526 -0.22 21.45 12.31
#